data_38e016c68b2c5127ba238133c0f70e4c
#
_entry.id   38e016c68b2c5127ba238133c0f70e4c
#
_cell.length_a   1.000
_cell.length_b   1.000
_cell.length_c   1.000
_cell.angle_alpha   90.00
_cell.angle_beta   90.00
_cell.angle_gamma   90.00
#
_symmetry.space_group_name_H-M   'P 1'
#
loop_
_entity.id
_entity.type
_entity.pdbx_description
1 polymer ?
#
loop_
_entity_poly.entity_id
_entity_poly.type
_entity_poly.pdbx_seq_one_letter_code
_entity_poly.pdbx_strand_id
1 'polypeptide(L)'
;MCNFAVEFVILTHMNRFITLVLALAATTAIHALTVTITVKDTRYQKVTGFGAACCDGAMCPLGTDTQPVRLLYGPTSKIGLNIMRMEISPNFVGDVIVPEWNNYDTPYDWKGSLPSAKIVKQRGGIVFGTPWSPPGEYKTNGSAQGGNADDQGNQRGELRADCYSKFFPWLNTFLEYMKSNGVNVDAVSIQNEPDWWVNYSGCLYTPEQQLKLVKNYANMLDRETYNGVRLISAEPLGFDPKYSNMLMNDPVAREQIDIVAGHLYGHPPLGNMKSAAVLAAKYGKEVWMTEHSVSDQIKNRLPNWSEQLEFARELNECMLAGCTGYIYWYMRAHWAFLGTGESEYGADNKKNKALPRAFVMSHFSKHVTGSTRLETKATFTTSTNSELETSAYIKGDSLIVMAINSSKTNHELRIKMPYNVKSGTHLISTGNETAKLCQSQPFTIEEPLNDYTASMPANSLNTYIFIIDQESSAINELQQTADPLAKTYFDLQGRLLTNPHGLCIEKRADGFTRKVYIED
;
A
#
# COMPACT_ATOMS: atom_id res chain seq x y z
N MET A 1 -31.78 43.04 62.79
CA MET A 1 -32.41 42.63 61.51
C MET A 1 -31.46 42.69 60.30
N CYS A 2 -30.15 42.89 60.47
CA CYS A 2 -29.21 42.93 59.27
C CYS A 2 -28.42 41.62 58.99
N ASN A 3 -28.44 40.64 59.91
CA ASN A 3 -27.64 39.42 59.67
C ASN A 3 -28.36 38.30 58.90
N PHE A 4 -29.69 38.31 58.85
CA PHE A 4 -30.44 37.28 58.10
C PHE A 4 -30.49 37.49 56.55
N ALA A 5 -30.31 38.73 56.09
CA ALA A 5 -30.34 39.03 54.65
C ALA A 5 -29.03 38.67 53.95
N VAL A 6 -27.90 38.68 54.66
CA VAL A 6 -26.58 38.34 54.02
C VAL A 6 -26.42 36.84 53.89
N GLU A 7 -26.89 36.02 54.82
CA GLU A 7 -26.82 34.53 54.65
C GLU A 7 -27.72 34.00 53.53
N PHE A 8 -28.90 34.61 53.30
CA PHE A 8 -29.81 34.20 52.26
C PHE A 8 -29.29 34.54 50.86
N VAL A 9 -28.54 35.62 50.69
CA VAL A 9 -27.91 36.01 49.42
C VAL A 9 -26.69 35.12 49.13
N ILE A 10 -25.90 34.74 50.14
CA ILE A 10 -24.75 33.85 49.97
C ILE A 10 -25.21 32.42 49.61
N LEU A 11 -26.25 31.89 50.23
CA LEU A 11 -26.79 30.57 49.92
C LEU A 11 -27.42 30.51 48.51
N THR A 12 -28.08 31.57 48.04
CA THR A 12 -28.64 31.62 46.67
C THR A 12 -27.55 31.74 45.60
N HIS A 13 -26.46 32.45 45.87
CA HIS A 13 -25.33 32.50 44.94
C HIS A 13 -24.51 31.20 44.95
N MET A 14 -24.28 30.55 46.06
CA MET A 14 -23.63 29.23 46.12
C MET A 14 -24.45 28.15 45.43
N ASN A 15 -25.78 28.10 45.61
CA ASN A 15 -26.61 27.13 44.89
C ASN A 15 -26.65 27.38 43.36
N ARG A 16 -26.61 28.63 42.90
CA ARG A 16 -26.49 28.97 41.50
C ARG A 16 -25.10 28.60 40.92
N PHE A 17 -24.03 28.77 41.72
CA PHE A 17 -22.68 28.37 41.32
C PHE A 17 -22.53 26.85 41.26
N ILE A 18 -23.07 26.12 42.24
CA ILE A 18 -23.07 24.66 42.24
C ILE A 18 -23.93 24.09 41.10
N THR A 19 -25.09 24.71 40.81
CA THR A 19 -25.92 24.31 39.65
C THR A 19 -25.24 24.64 38.32
N LEU A 20 -24.51 25.76 38.24
CA LEU A 20 -23.75 26.11 37.05
C LEU A 20 -22.52 25.20 36.83
N VAL A 21 -21.82 24.84 37.92
CA VAL A 21 -20.68 23.91 37.86
C VAL A 21 -21.15 22.47 37.55
N LEU A 22 -22.29 22.04 38.10
CA LEU A 22 -22.92 20.77 37.76
C LEU A 22 -23.50 20.77 36.33
N ALA A 23 -24.03 21.90 35.85
CA ALA A 23 -24.47 22.03 34.46
C ALA A 23 -23.30 22.10 33.45
N LEU A 24 -22.15 22.73 33.85
CA LEU A 24 -20.93 22.67 33.00
C LEU A 24 -20.22 21.30 33.10
N ALA A 25 -20.36 20.55 34.17
CA ALA A 25 -19.84 19.19 34.26
C ALA A 25 -20.74 18.15 33.53
N ALA A 26 -21.98 18.51 33.23
CA ALA A 26 -22.94 17.66 32.52
C ALA A 26 -22.86 17.81 30.98
N THR A 27 -21.99 18.68 30.44
CA THR A 27 -21.95 18.94 29.01
C THR A 27 -20.56 18.71 28.45
N THR A 28 -20.05 17.51 28.50
CA THR A 28 -19.20 16.90 27.45
C THR A 28 -18.91 15.43 27.79
N ALA A 29 -19.92 14.63 28.04
CA ALA A 29 -19.79 13.25 27.65
C ALA A 29 -19.87 13.27 26.11
N ILE A 30 -18.76 13.60 25.44
CA ILE A 30 -18.58 13.23 24.04
C ILE A 30 -18.66 11.71 24.08
N HIS A 31 -19.84 11.18 23.76
CA HIS A 31 -20.00 9.75 23.65
C HIS A 31 -18.98 9.29 22.61
N ALA A 32 -18.00 8.53 23.08
CA ALA A 32 -17.07 7.85 22.20
C ALA A 32 -17.91 7.08 21.17
N LEU A 33 -17.76 7.45 19.89
CA LEU A 33 -18.47 6.79 18.82
C LEU A 33 -18.00 5.33 18.78
N THR A 34 -18.92 4.39 18.83
CA THR A 34 -18.58 2.98 18.57
C THR A 34 -18.54 2.75 17.07
N VAL A 35 -17.37 2.38 16.58
CA VAL A 35 -17.15 1.97 15.19
C VAL A 35 -17.16 0.45 15.13
N THR A 36 -18.07 -0.13 14.37
CA THR A 36 -18.08 -1.57 14.14
C THR A 36 -17.47 -1.86 12.78
N ILE A 37 -16.37 -2.63 12.75
CA ILE A 37 -15.80 -3.22 11.55
C ILE A 37 -16.30 -4.65 11.45
N THR A 38 -16.92 -5.00 10.32
CA THR A 38 -17.22 -6.37 9.97
C THR A 38 -16.24 -6.82 8.89
N VAL A 39 -15.38 -7.77 9.22
CA VAL A 39 -14.49 -8.46 8.29
C VAL A 39 -15.21 -9.69 7.75
N LYS A 40 -15.14 -9.90 6.42
CA LYS A 40 -15.66 -11.08 5.75
C LYS A 40 -14.52 -11.86 5.09
N ASP A 41 -14.71 -13.15 4.84
CA ASP A 41 -13.69 -13.98 4.15
C ASP A 41 -13.69 -13.79 2.62
N THR A 42 -14.39 -12.79 2.11
CA THR A 42 -14.27 -12.40 0.69
C THR A 42 -12.87 -11.89 0.43
N ARG A 43 -12.14 -12.56 -0.45
CA ARG A 43 -10.73 -12.31 -0.73
C ARG A 43 -10.54 -11.48 -1.98
N TYR A 44 -9.63 -10.50 -1.92
CA TYR A 44 -9.25 -9.63 -3.02
C TYR A 44 -7.78 -9.87 -3.42
N GLN A 45 -7.06 -8.82 -3.74
CA GLN A 45 -5.67 -8.92 -4.19
C GLN A 45 -4.73 -9.48 -3.10
N LYS A 46 -3.70 -10.19 -3.56
CA LYS A 46 -2.53 -10.49 -2.75
C LYS A 46 -1.58 -9.29 -2.81
N VAL A 47 -1.12 -8.83 -1.65
CA VAL A 47 -0.20 -7.70 -1.54
C VAL A 47 1.22 -8.16 -1.77
N THR A 48 1.84 -7.66 -2.84
CA THR A 48 3.23 -7.98 -3.21
C THR A 48 4.21 -7.30 -2.28
N GLY A 49 3.96 -6.03 -1.93
CA GLY A 49 4.78 -5.36 -0.94
C GLY A 49 4.84 -3.85 -1.00
N PHE A 50 5.82 -3.33 -0.27
CA PHE A 50 6.05 -1.92 -0.07
C PHE A 50 7.51 -1.57 -0.27
N GLY A 51 7.77 -0.39 -0.81
CA GLY A 51 9.12 -0.02 -1.19
C GLY A 51 9.42 1.46 -1.17
N ALA A 52 10.61 1.77 -1.66
CA ALA A 52 11.05 3.13 -1.90
C ALA A 52 11.99 3.22 -3.11
N ALA A 53 12.02 4.41 -3.72
CA ALA A 53 12.91 4.69 -4.82
C ALA A 53 14.34 4.96 -4.33
N CYS A 54 15.30 4.51 -5.13
CA CYS A 54 16.73 4.74 -5.03
C CYS A 54 17.22 5.24 -6.39
N CYS A 55 16.96 6.50 -6.69
CA CYS A 55 17.13 7.02 -8.04
C CYS A 55 18.10 8.20 -8.15
N ASP A 56 18.49 8.83 -7.05
CA ASP A 56 19.27 10.07 -7.09
C ASP A 56 20.43 10.04 -6.09
N GLY A 57 21.61 10.46 -6.54
CA GLY A 57 22.83 10.50 -5.74
C GLY A 57 22.79 11.44 -4.54
N ALA A 58 22.03 12.54 -4.61
CA ALA A 58 21.93 13.52 -3.53
C ALA A 58 20.91 13.07 -2.45
N MET A 59 19.79 12.50 -2.86
CA MET A 59 18.65 12.16 -1.98
C MET A 59 18.55 10.67 -1.67
N CYS A 60 19.04 9.83 -2.56
CA CYS A 60 19.14 8.38 -2.34
C CYS A 60 20.60 7.96 -2.17
N PRO A 61 20.84 6.90 -1.42
CA PRO A 61 22.18 6.35 -1.30
C PRO A 61 22.57 5.69 -2.61
N LEU A 62 23.48 6.32 -3.31
CA LEU A 62 24.14 5.75 -4.48
C LEU A 62 25.59 5.43 -4.17
N GLY A 63 26.20 4.59 -4.98
CA GLY A 63 27.58 4.20 -4.81
C GLY A 63 27.80 3.38 -3.54
N THR A 64 28.66 3.84 -2.64
CA THR A 64 29.09 3.10 -1.46
C THR A 64 28.19 3.24 -0.23
N ASP A 65 27.30 4.25 -0.19
CA ASP A 65 26.40 4.45 0.96
C ASP A 65 25.18 3.51 0.91
N THR A 66 25.36 2.31 1.41
CA THR A 66 24.30 1.30 1.49
C THR A 66 23.55 1.28 2.83
N GLN A 67 23.88 2.19 3.74
CA GLN A 67 23.27 2.21 5.07
C GLN A 67 21.75 2.38 5.06
N PRO A 68 21.16 3.28 4.24
CA PRO A 68 19.71 3.39 4.16
C PRO A 68 19.01 2.10 3.76
N VAL A 69 19.55 1.38 2.79
CA VAL A 69 18.97 0.10 2.36
C VAL A 69 19.04 -0.93 3.50
N ARG A 70 20.14 -0.97 4.24
CA ARG A 70 20.30 -1.87 5.39
C ARG A 70 19.31 -1.59 6.51
N LEU A 71 18.93 -0.33 6.71
CA LEU A 71 17.97 0.09 7.73
C LEU A 71 16.53 -0.18 7.34
N LEU A 72 16.18 -0.06 6.06
CA LEU A 72 14.80 -0.09 5.58
C LEU A 72 14.34 -1.46 5.09
N TYR A 73 15.21 -2.25 4.44
CA TYR A 73 14.83 -3.45 3.71
C TYR A 73 15.03 -4.75 4.48
N GLY A 74 14.17 -5.71 4.17
CA GLY A 74 14.22 -7.08 4.65
C GLY A 74 13.40 -7.33 5.92
N PRO A 75 13.05 -8.59 6.19
CA PRO A 75 12.13 -8.98 7.26
C PRO A 75 12.66 -8.66 8.67
N THR A 76 13.97 -8.64 8.85
CA THR A 76 14.61 -8.34 10.13
C THR A 76 14.83 -6.84 10.38
N SER A 77 14.63 -5.98 9.37
CA SER A 77 14.70 -4.53 9.55
C SER A 77 13.50 -4.01 10.36
N LYS A 78 13.64 -2.83 10.97
CA LYS A 78 12.53 -2.22 11.70
C LYS A 78 11.36 -1.84 10.78
N ILE A 79 11.64 -1.53 9.52
CA ILE A 79 10.65 -1.00 8.57
C ILE A 79 10.08 -2.09 7.67
N GLY A 80 10.88 -3.04 7.21
CA GLY A 80 10.40 -4.20 6.48
C GLY A 80 10.06 -3.97 5.01
N LEU A 81 10.67 -2.98 4.35
CA LEU A 81 10.49 -2.79 2.91
C LEU A 81 11.00 -4.00 2.15
N ASN A 82 10.37 -4.30 1.00
CA ASN A 82 10.76 -5.42 0.15
C ASN A 82 10.83 -5.09 -1.34
N ILE A 83 10.43 -3.89 -1.80
CA ILE A 83 10.51 -3.49 -3.22
C ILE A 83 11.42 -2.28 -3.36
N MET A 84 12.42 -2.35 -4.23
CA MET A 84 13.31 -1.24 -4.56
C MET A 84 13.13 -0.83 -6.02
N ARG A 85 12.82 0.44 -6.24
CA ARG A 85 12.81 1.07 -7.56
C ARG A 85 14.15 1.72 -7.84
N MET A 86 14.69 1.44 -9.01
CA MET A 86 15.93 2.07 -9.52
C MET A 86 15.63 2.85 -10.79
N GLU A 87 16.43 3.85 -11.06
CA GLU A 87 16.46 4.46 -12.38
C GLU A 87 17.32 3.64 -13.35
N ILE A 88 16.85 3.54 -14.59
CA ILE A 88 17.68 3.11 -15.72
C ILE A 88 18.15 4.36 -16.45
N SER A 89 19.40 4.72 -16.24
CA SER A 89 20.01 5.86 -16.94
C SER A 89 20.01 5.62 -18.44
N PRO A 90 19.77 6.67 -19.26
CA PRO A 90 19.76 6.55 -20.72
C PRO A 90 21.13 6.18 -21.30
N ASN A 91 22.21 6.51 -20.60
CA ASN A 91 23.56 6.26 -21.07
C ASN A 91 24.14 4.99 -20.45
N PHE A 92 24.90 4.27 -21.25
CA PHE A 92 25.61 3.08 -20.80
C PHE A 92 26.65 3.44 -19.74
N VAL A 93 26.88 2.48 -18.86
CA VAL A 93 27.85 2.55 -17.77
C VAL A 93 29.26 2.83 -18.26
N GLY A 94 29.93 3.58 -17.50
CA GLY A 94 31.36 3.61 -17.51
C GLY A 94 31.91 4.99 -17.36
N ASP A 95 31.69 5.91 -18.18
CA ASP A 95 32.38 7.19 -18.12
C ASP A 95 31.53 8.37 -18.59
N VAL A 96 30.24 8.14 -18.84
CA VAL A 96 29.39 9.21 -19.35
C VAL A 96 28.56 9.78 -18.22
N ILE A 97 28.99 10.95 -17.80
CA ILE A 97 28.18 11.88 -17.03
C ILE A 97 27.03 12.29 -17.94
N VAL A 98 25.80 12.15 -17.47
CA VAL A 98 24.66 12.80 -18.11
C VAL A 98 24.64 14.23 -17.62
N PRO A 99 25.11 15.24 -18.43
CA PRO A 99 25.27 16.61 -17.98
C PRO A 99 23.93 17.31 -17.66
N GLU A 100 22.84 16.66 -18.00
CA GLU A 100 21.51 17.22 -18.01
C GLU A 100 20.83 17.22 -16.64
N TRP A 101 21.37 16.49 -15.67
CA TRP A 101 20.90 16.55 -14.29
C TRP A 101 21.53 17.77 -13.60
N ASN A 102 20.84 18.87 -13.70
CA ASN A 102 21.23 20.15 -13.14
C ASN A 102 21.84 20.03 -11.74
N ASN A 103 23.12 20.42 -11.64
CA ASN A 103 23.90 20.68 -10.44
C ASN A 103 24.29 19.47 -9.57
N TYR A 104 24.18 18.23 -10.03
CA TYR A 104 24.75 17.11 -9.31
C TYR A 104 26.08 16.69 -9.95
N ASP A 105 27.18 16.93 -9.24
CA ASP A 105 28.54 16.55 -9.65
C ASP A 105 28.82 15.05 -9.69
N THR A 106 27.78 14.22 -9.49
CA THR A 106 27.91 12.77 -9.48
C THR A 106 27.40 12.13 -10.75
N PRO A 107 28.22 11.32 -11.43
CA PRO A 107 27.79 10.56 -12.60
C PRO A 107 26.64 9.63 -12.22
N TYR A 108 25.59 9.70 -12.99
CA TYR A 108 24.41 8.89 -12.84
C TYR A 108 24.53 7.68 -13.77
N ASP A 109 24.86 6.52 -13.23
CA ASP A 109 25.07 5.32 -14.00
C ASP A 109 24.41 4.09 -13.35
N TRP A 110 24.29 2.99 -14.08
CA TRP A 110 23.74 1.73 -13.58
C TRP A 110 24.54 1.17 -12.39
N LYS A 111 25.81 1.54 -12.27
CA LYS A 111 26.70 1.14 -11.20
C LYS A 111 26.27 1.73 -9.84
N GLY A 112 25.70 2.93 -9.84
CA GLY A 112 25.32 3.62 -8.61
C GLY A 112 24.29 2.87 -7.79
N SER A 113 23.30 2.27 -8.40
CA SER A 113 22.23 1.50 -7.71
C SER A 113 22.65 0.07 -7.33
N LEU A 114 23.71 -0.46 -7.94
CA LEU A 114 24.11 -1.86 -7.83
C LEU A 114 24.40 -2.33 -6.40
N PRO A 115 25.15 -1.61 -5.54
CA PRO A 115 25.39 -2.05 -4.17
C PRO A 115 24.11 -2.18 -3.34
N SER A 116 23.19 -1.24 -3.51
CA SER A 116 21.88 -1.24 -2.85
C SER A 116 21.02 -2.40 -3.34
N ALA A 117 20.95 -2.62 -4.64
CA ALA A 117 20.20 -3.72 -5.26
C ALA A 117 20.69 -5.09 -4.77
N LYS A 118 21.99 -5.30 -4.66
CA LYS A 118 22.57 -6.53 -4.09
C LYS A 118 22.04 -6.81 -2.68
N ILE A 119 21.98 -5.80 -1.81
CA ILE A 119 21.50 -5.97 -0.45
C ILE A 119 20.01 -6.30 -0.43
N VAL A 120 19.19 -5.63 -1.25
CA VAL A 120 17.76 -5.92 -1.35
C VAL A 120 17.55 -7.37 -1.79
N LYS A 121 18.25 -7.82 -2.84
CA LYS A 121 18.16 -9.22 -3.32
C LYS A 121 18.63 -10.24 -2.28
N GLN A 122 19.73 -9.98 -1.58
CA GLN A 122 20.24 -10.84 -0.49
C GLN A 122 19.24 -10.99 0.66
N ARG A 123 18.34 -10.02 0.83
CA ARG A 123 17.29 -10.02 1.86
C ARG A 123 15.94 -10.52 1.35
N GLY A 124 15.91 -11.10 0.15
CA GLY A 124 14.70 -11.66 -0.47
C GLY A 124 13.76 -10.60 -1.05
N GLY A 125 14.25 -9.39 -1.30
CA GLY A 125 13.46 -8.32 -1.88
C GLY A 125 13.38 -8.36 -3.39
N ILE A 126 12.50 -7.52 -3.91
CA ILE A 126 12.23 -7.28 -5.33
C ILE A 126 12.98 -6.02 -5.74
N VAL A 127 13.60 -6.06 -6.92
CA VAL A 127 14.30 -4.92 -7.50
C VAL A 127 13.75 -4.70 -8.90
N PHE A 128 13.32 -3.48 -9.22
CA PHE A 128 12.92 -3.13 -10.58
C PHE A 128 13.55 -1.83 -11.05
N GLY A 129 13.69 -1.71 -12.37
CA GLY A 129 14.25 -0.53 -13.02
C GLY A 129 13.22 0.21 -13.84
N THR A 130 13.30 1.54 -13.81
CA THR A 130 12.46 2.45 -14.60
C THR A 130 13.35 3.43 -15.39
N PRO A 131 13.21 3.53 -16.72
CA PRO A 131 13.85 4.60 -17.47
C PRO A 131 13.09 5.91 -17.33
N TRP A 132 13.83 6.99 -17.03
CA TRP A 132 13.31 8.35 -17.20
C TRP A 132 13.41 8.78 -18.65
N SER A 133 14.41 8.32 -19.37
CA SER A 133 14.58 8.49 -20.80
C SER A 133 15.33 7.31 -21.42
N PRO A 134 14.98 6.88 -22.63
CA PRO A 134 15.90 6.09 -23.44
C PRO A 134 17.08 6.94 -23.89
N PRO A 135 18.14 6.34 -24.53
CA PRO A 135 19.24 7.10 -25.13
C PRO A 135 18.77 8.25 -26.02
N GLY A 136 19.40 9.40 -25.90
CA GLY A 136 19.00 10.61 -26.63
C GLY A 136 18.95 10.42 -28.16
N GLU A 137 19.83 9.61 -28.70
CA GLU A 137 19.83 9.26 -30.14
C GLU A 137 18.59 8.47 -30.60
N TYR A 138 17.81 7.91 -29.66
CA TYR A 138 16.53 7.24 -29.99
C TYR A 138 15.35 8.21 -29.98
N LYS A 139 15.57 9.46 -29.56
CA LYS A 139 14.52 10.45 -29.38
C LYS A 139 14.45 11.50 -30.47
N THR A 140 13.29 12.10 -30.64
CA THR A 140 13.01 13.12 -31.65
C THR A 140 13.81 14.40 -31.43
N ASN A 141 14.11 14.77 -30.17
CA ASN A 141 14.92 15.93 -29.80
C ASN A 141 16.42 15.63 -29.70
N GLY A 142 16.86 14.40 -29.94
CA GLY A 142 18.28 14.01 -29.87
C GLY A 142 18.92 14.09 -28.50
N SER A 143 18.13 14.26 -27.42
CA SER A 143 18.60 14.46 -26.05
C SER A 143 17.89 13.51 -25.08
N ALA A 144 18.58 13.13 -23.99
CA ALA A 144 17.95 12.42 -22.88
C ALA A 144 17.00 13.33 -22.08
N GLN A 145 17.16 14.63 -22.10
CA GLN A 145 16.20 15.57 -21.52
C GLN A 145 14.81 15.39 -22.14
N GLY A 146 13.78 15.69 -21.36
CA GLY A 146 12.41 15.71 -21.82
C GLY A 146 12.25 16.74 -22.95
N GLY A 147 11.59 17.78 -22.69
CA GLY A 147 11.34 18.85 -23.66
C GLY A 147 9.98 18.71 -24.32
N ASN A 148 9.37 19.86 -24.53
CA ASN A 148 8.12 20.01 -25.28
C ASN A 148 8.42 20.79 -26.57
N ALA A 149 7.60 20.64 -27.57
CA ALA A 149 7.63 21.51 -28.73
C ALA A 149 7.37 22.94 -28.30
N ASP A 150 8.20 23.88 -28.72
CA ASP A 150 8.06 25.29 -28.44
C ASP A 150 8.12 26.15 -29.73
N ASP A 151 7.81 27.43 -29.59
CA ASP A 151 7.84 28.39 -30.68
C ASP A 151 9.27 28.68 -31.21
N GLN A 152 10.30 28.18 -30.52
CA GLN A 152 11.72 28.32 -30.91
C GLN A 152 12.22 27.14 -31.77
N GLY A 153 11.31 26.19 -32.10
CA GLY A 153 11.61 25.03 -32.96
C GLY A 153 12.19 23.82 -32.22
N ASN A 154 12.17 23.81 -30.87
CA ASN A 154 12.53 22.64 -30.12
C ASN A 154 11.49 21.52 -30.37
N GLN A 155 11.96 20.32 -30.57
CA GLN A 155 11.11 19.16 -30.78
C GLN A 155 10.68 18.56 -29.44
N ARG A 156 9.47 18.00 -29.44
CA ARG A 156 8.98 17.21 -28.32
C ARG A 156 9.85 15.96 -28.14
N GLY A 157 10.30 15.69 -26.92
CA GLY A 157 11.17 14.57 -26.60
C GLY A 157 10.43 13.25 -26.54
N GLU A 158 10.16 12.65 -27.69
CA GLU A 158 9.47 11.35 -27.85
C GLU A 158 10.40 10.26 -28.39
N LEU A 159 10.09 9.00 -28.12
CA LEU A 159 10.78 7.88 -28.79
C LEU A 159 10.46 7.91 -30.30
N ARG A 160 11.49 7.91 -31.14
CA ARG A 160 11.32 7.88 -32.60
C ARG A 160 10.79 6.52 -33.05
N ALA A 161 9.86 6.54 -34.01
CA ALA A 161 9.23 5.33 -34.52
C ALA A 161 10.22 4.33 -35.15
N ASP A 162 11.29 4.82 -35.77
CA ASP A 162 12.38 3.99 -36.33
C ASP A 162 13.33 3.42 -35.26
N CYS A 163 13.16 3.83 -33.97
CA CYS A 163 13.92 3.33 -32.84
C CYS A 163 13.11 2.39 -31.91
N TYR A 164 11.83 2.15 -32.18
CA TYR A 164 11.01 1.24 -31.34
C TYR A 164 11.62 -0.16 -31.22
N SER A 165 12.19 -0.71 -32.31
CA SER A 165 12.86 -2.01 -32.29
C SER A 165 14.17 -2.04 -31.48
N LYS A 166 14.71 -0.88 -31.10
CA LYS A 166 15.94 -0.77 -30.30
C LYS A 166 15.66 -0.68 -28.81
N PHE A 167 14.44 -0.33 -28.40
CA PHE A 167 14.10 -0.01 -27.02
C PHE A 167 14.28 -1.21 -26.07
N PHE A 168 13.64 -2.35 -26.35
CA PHE A 168 13.79 -3.54 -25.50
C PHE A 168 15.17 -4.17 -25.54
N PRO A 169 15.88 -4.26 -26.70
CA PRO A 169 17.30 -4.61 -26.73
C PRO A 169 18.18 -3.72 -25.83
N TRP A 170 17.90 -2.43 -25.76
CA TRP A 170 18.59 -1.53 -24.83
C TRP A 170 18.28 -1.89 -23.37
N LEU A 171 17.03 -2.18 -23.01
CA LEU A 171 16.70 -2.67 -21.66
C LEU A 171 17.41 -4.00 -21.34
N ASN A 172 17.56 -4.88 -22.32
CA ASN A 172 18.31 -6.13 -22.16
C ASN A 172 19.80 -5.86 -21.84
N THR A 173 20.40 -4.79 -22.36
CA THR A 173 21.79 -4.44 -21.99
C THR A 173 21.90 -4.02 -20.53
N PHE A 174 20.90 -3.31 -19.98
CA PHE A 174 20.82 -3.01 -18.55
C PHE A 174 20.68 -4.30 -17.72
N LEU A 175 19.79 -5.19 -18.12
CA LEU A 175 19.57 -6.46 -17.43
C LEU A 175 20.83 -7.32 -17.43
N GLU A 176 21.55 -7.38 -18.56
CA GLU A 176 22.82 -8.09 -18.67
C GLU A 176 23.89 -7.52 -17.75
N TYR A 177 24.00 -6.18 -17.71
CA TYR A 177 24.94 -5.53 -16.79
C TYR A 177 24.62 -5.88 -15.33
N MET A 178 23.37 -5.79 -14.93
CA MET A 178 22.94 -6.09 -13.54
C MET A 178 23.20 -7.56 -13.20
N LYS A 179 22.84 -8.48 -14.10
CA LYS A 179 23.06 -9.93 -13.94
C LYS A 179 24.53 -10.29 -13.85
N SER A 180 25.36 -9.77 -14.74
CA SER A 180 26.82 -9.97 -14.74
C SER A 180 27.49 -9.43 -13.47
N ASN A 181 26.85 -8.47 -12.80
CA ASN A 181 27.27 -7.96 -11.51
C ASN A 181 26.55 -8.59 -10.31
N GLY A 182 25.83 -9.70 -10.51
CA GLY A 182 25.22 -10.52 -9.45
C GLY A 182 23.86 -10.01 -8.96
N VAL A 183 23.11 -9.26 -9.77
CA VAL A 183 21.74 -8.81 -9.48
C VAL A 183 20.79 -9.27 -10.56
N ASN A 184 19.91 -10.21 -10.26
CA ASN A 184 18.76 -10.51 -11.10
C ASN A 184 17.65 -9.49 -10.82
N VAL A 185 17.37 -8.63 -11.80
CA VAL A 185 16.29 -7.64 -11.75
C VAL A 185 14.96 -8.34 -11.95
N ASP A 186 13.97 -8.04 -11.12
CA ASP A 186 12.67 -8.75 -11.14
C ASP A 186 11.66 -8.15 -12.12
N ALA A 187 11.82 -6.85 -12.42
CA ALA A 187 10.95 -6.18 -13.39
C ALA A 187 11.64 -4.95 -14.01
N VAL A 188 11.19 -4.56 -15.19
CA VAL A 188 11.53 -3.28 -15.83
C VAL A 188 10.26 -2.56 -16.26
N SER A 189 10.26 -1.23 -16.14
CA SER A 189 9.18 -0.39 -16.62
C SER A 189 9.48 0.14 -18.03
N ILE A 190 8.42 0.55 -18.73
CA ILE A 190 8.55 1.17 -20.04
C ILE A 190 9.05 2.62 -19.91
N GLN A 191 8.45 3.41 -19.01
CA GLN A 191 8.77 4.84 -18.92
C GLN A 191 8.21 5.48 -17.65
N ASN A 192 9.03 6.31 -16.99
CA ASN A 192 8.59 7.24 -15.96
C ASN A 192 7.78 8.39 -16.59
N GLU A 193 6.59 8.66 -16.07
CA GLU A 193 5.74 9.82 -16.39
C GLU A 193 5.67 10.16 -17.89
N PRO A 194 5.17 9.26 -18.74
CA PRO A 194 5.13 9.45 -20.19
C PRO A 194 4.22 10.60 -20.63
N ASP A 195 3.36 11.08 -19.74
CA ASP A 195 2.37 12.13 -19.94
C ASP A 195 2.80 13.51 -19.36
N TRP A 196 4.01 13.56 -18.74
CA TRP A 196 4.47 14.76 -18.08
C TRP A 196 5.73 15.35 -18.74
N TRP A 197 5.64 16.60 -19.12
CA TRP A 197 6.75 17.34 -19.66
C TRP A 197 7.73 17.79 -18.57
N VAL A 198 9.04 17.60 -18.78
CA VAL A 198 10.09 17.96 -17.85
C VAL A 198 11.30 18.53 -18.57
N ASN A 199 12.10 19.33 -17.86
CA ASN A 199 13.37 19.89 -18.34
C ASN A 199 14.60 19.07 -17.89
N TYR A 200 14.37 17.94 -17.26
CA TYR A 200 15.37 16.93 -16.90
C TYR A 200 15.14 15.66 -17.74
N SER A 201 15.79 14.57 -17.43
CA SER A 201 15.62 13.29 -18.14
C SER A 201 14.14 12.90 -18.22
N GLY A 202 13.63 12.67 -19.41
CA GLY A 202 12.23 12.37 -19.64
C GLY A 202 11.97 11.98 -21.09
N CYS A 203 10.90 11.22 -21.32
CA CYS A 203 10.46 10.84 -22.66
C CYS A 203 8.93 10.75 -22.69
N LEU A 204 8.33 11.50 -23.59
CA LEU A 204 6.88 11.53 -23.75
C LEU A 204 6.42 10.38 -24.66
N TYR A 205 5.30 9.78 -24.29
CA TYR A 205 4.59 8.78 -25.10
C TYR A 205 3.10 9.08 -25.02
N THR A 206 2.39 8.99 -26.15
CA THR A 206 0.94 8.86 -26.10
C THR A 206 0.54 7.43 -25.74
N PRO A 207 -0.69 7.20 -25.27
CA PRO A 207 -1.19 5.82 -25.07
C PRO A 207 -1.08 4.94 -26.31
N GLU A 208 -1.28 5.51 -27.54
CA GLU A 208 -1.15 4.81 -28.81
C GLU A 208 0.31 4.44 -29.12
N GLN A 209 1.24 5.34 -28.81
CA GLN A 209 2.68 5.08 -28.98
C GLN A 209 3.12 3.96 -28.04
N GLN A 210 2.69 3.98 -26.78
CA GLN A 210 2.95 2.90 -25.83
C GLN A 210 2.35 1.58 -26.30
N LEU A 211 1.08 1.57 -26.75
CA LEU A 211 0.46 0.37 -27.30
C LEU A 211 1.26 -0.19 -28.48
N LYS A 212 1.66 0.66 -29.42
CA LYS A 212 2.45 0.26 -30.60
C LYS A 212 3.79 -0.34 -30.20
N LEU A 213 4.48 0.28 -29.25
CA LEU A 213 5.75 -0.21 -28.71
C LEU A 213 5.59 -1.58 -28.06
N VAL A 214 4.63 -1.74 -27.16
CA VAL A 214 4.40 -3.00 -26.44
C VAL A 214 3.96 -4.10 -27.39
N LYS A 215 2.93 -3.85 -28.20
CA LYS A 215 2.32 -4.84 -29.07
C LYS A 215 3.30 -5.44 -30.07
N ASN A 216 4.20 -4.63 -30.62
CA ASN A 216 5.05 -5.05 -31.73
C ASN A 216 6.48 -5.41 -31.31
N TYR A 217 6.94 -4.97 -30.14
CA TYR A 217 8.36 -5.09 -29.78
C TYR A 217 8.62 -5.63 -28.37
N ALA A 218 7.62 -5.75 -27.49
CA ALA A 218 7.86 -6.21 -26.12
C ALA A 218 8.34 -7.68 -26.05
N ASN A 219 8.07 -8.47 -27.09
CA ASN A 219 8.64 -9.80 -27.24
C ASN A 219 10.17 -9.83 -27.41
N MET A 220 10.80 -8.67 -27.65
CA MET A 220 12.27 -8.53 -27.70
C MET A 220 12.90 -8.35 -26.30
N LEU A 221 12.09 -8.20 -25.26
CA LEU A 221 12.56 -8.31 -23.86
C LEU A 221 12.88 -9.78 -23.59
N ASP A 222 14.16 -10.08 -23.33
CA ASP A 222 14.65 -11.45 -23.17
C ASP A 222 14.34 -11.99 -21.76
N ARG A 223 13.10 -12.41 -21.58
CA ARG A 223 12.63 -12.95 -20.30
C ARG A 223 13.28 -14.29 -19.95
N GLU A 224 13.68 -15.08 -20.94
CA GLU A 224 14.31 -16.38 -20.71
C GLU A 224 15.70 -16.20 -20.08
N THR A 225 16.54 -15.39 -20.68
CA THR A 225 17.88 -15.11 -20.17
C THR A 225 17.83 -14.41 -18.80
N TYR A 226 16.85 -13.53 -18.54
CA TYR A 226 16.79 -12.71 -17.34
C TYR A 226 15.76 -13.21 -16.32
N ASN A 227 15.66 -14.54 -16.14
CA ASN A 227 14.91 -15.20 -15.05
C ASN A 227 13.43 -14.82 -14.97
N GLY A 228 12.76 -14.65 -16.11
CA GLY A 228 11.36 -14.29 -16.16
C GLY A 228 11.10 -12.84 -15.75
N VAL A 229 12.01 -11.91 -16.09
CA VAL A 229 11.84 -10.48 -15.81
C VAL A 229 10.47 -10.00 -16.27
N ARG A 230 9.75 -9.33 -15.39
CA ARG A 230 8.39 -8.83 -15.65
C ARG A 230 8.44 -7.47 -16.33
N LEU A 231 7.44 -7.19 -17.15
CA LEU A 231 7.27 -5.88 -17.78
C LEU A 231 6.18 -5.08 -17.07
N ILE A 232 6.57 -3.91 -16.57
CA ILE A 232 5.68 -2.91 -16.00
C ILE A 232 5.25 -1.96 -17.13
N SER A 233 3.98 -1.57 -17.19
CA SER A 233 3.51 -0.53 -18.11
C SER A 233 4.28 0.78 -17.90
N ALA A 234 4.13 1.76 -18.79
CA ALA A 234 4.56 3.11 -18.44
C ALA A 234 3.80 3.61 -17.22
N GLU A 235 4.41 4.51 -16.49
CA GLU A 235 3.99 4.99 -15.18
C GLU A 235 3.47 6.44 -15.28
N PRO A 236 2.21 6.67 -15.76
CA PRO A 236 1.68 8.02 -15.92
C PRO A 236 1.57 8.74 -14.58
N LEU A 237 1.76 10.07 -14.59
CA LEU A 237 1.85 10.95 -13.43
C LEU A 237 0.68 10.81 -12.44
N GLY A 238 -0.54 10.57 -12.96
CA GLY A 238 -1.76 10.46 -12.16
C GLY A 238 -2.59 9.22 -12.50
N PHE A 239 -1.97 8.10 -12.84
CA PHE A 239 -2.67 6.88 -13.26
C PHE A 239 -3.67 7.13 -14.41
N ASP A 240 -3.33 7.97 -15.42
CA ASP A 240 -4.26 8.25 -16.52
C ASP A 240 -4.77 6.92 -17.12
N PRO A 241 -6.09 6.67 -17.03
CA PRO A 241 -6.67 5.40 -17.45
C PRO A 241 -6.55 5.13 -18.94
N LYS A 242 -6.22 6.14 -19.76
CA LYS A 242 -5.99 5.93 -21.20
C LYS A 242 -4.84 4.96 -21.44
N TYR A 243 -3.75 5.06 -20.64
CA TYR A 243 -2.60 4.16 -20.78
C TYR A 243 -2.95 2.72 -20.42
N SER A 244 -3.56 2.50 -19.25
CA SER A 244 -3.94 1.15 -18.83
C SER A 244 -5.03 0.54 -19.70
N ASN A 245 -6.05 1.33 -20.08
CA ASN A 245 -7.14 0.86 -20.97
C ASN A 245 -6.62 0.43 -22.33
N MET A 246 -5.70 1.21 -22.92
CA MET A 246 -5.16 0.92 -24.24
C MET A 246 -4.43 -0.44 -24.25
N LEU A 247 -3.60 -0.70 -23.22
CA LEU A 247 -2.85 -1.96 -23.10
C LEU A 247 -3.74 -3.14 -22.73
N MET A 248 -4.63 -2.97 -21.76
CA MET A 248 -5.41 -4.09 -21.24
C MET A 248 -6.54 -4.53 -22.18
N ASN A 249 -7.02 -3.65 -23.05
CA ASN A 249 -8.05 -3.99 -24.04
C ASN A 249 -7.47 -4.63 -25.31
N ASP A 250 -6.17 -4.46 -25.59
CA ASP A 250 -5.51 -5.17 -26.70
C ASP A 250 -4.96 -6.52 -26.20
N PRO A 251 -5.40 -7.66 -26.78
CA PRO A 251 -5.01 -8.98 -26.30
C PRO A 251 -3.50 -9.26 -26.45
N VAL A 252 -2.85 -8.74 -27.49
CA VAL A 252 -1.42 -8.95 -27.74
C VAL A 252 -0.58 -8.14 -26.74
N ALA A 253 -0.90 -6.86 -26.58
CA ALA A 253 -0.20 -5.99 -25.63
C ALA A 253 -0.41 -6.46 -24.17
N ARG A 254 -1.63 -6.86 -23.82
CA ARG A 254 -1.97 -7.35 -22.49
C ARG A 254 -1.14 -8.57 -22.07
N GLU A 255 -0.90 -9.51 -23.00
CA GLU A 255 -0.06 -10.68 -22.70
C GLU A 255 1.39 -10.31 -22.37
N GLN A 256 1.88 -9.18 -22.88
CA GLN A 256 3.23 -8.70 -22.61
C GLN A 256 3.37 -7.98 -21.26
N ILE A 257 2.30 -7.40 -20.74
CA ILE A 257 2.33 -6.64 -19.49
C ILE A 257 2.02 -7.55 -18.30
N ASP A 258 2.85 -7.49 -17.28
CA ASP A 258 2.67 -8.21 -16.01
C ASP A 258 2.10 -7.31 -14.92
N ILE A 259 2.48 -6.03 -14.94
CA ILE A 259 2.14 -5.06 -13.90
C ILE A 259 1.67 -3.76 -14.58
N VAL A 260 0.50 -3.29 -14.20
CA VAL A 260 0.01 -1.95 -14.54
C VAL A 260 0.50 -0.99 -13.46
N ALA A 261 1.08 0.13 -13.83
CA ALA A 261 1.66 1.06 -12.88
C ALA A 261 1.24 2.52 -13.15
N GLY A 262 1.48 3.37 -12.16
CA GLY A 262 1.31 4.81 -12.23
C GLY A 262 1.66 5.49 -10.93
N HIS A 263 1.62 6.82 -10.93
CA HIS A 263 1.92 7.67 -9.79
C HIS A 263 0.66 8.31 -9.22
N LEU A 264 0.75 8.92 -8.03
CA LEU A 264 -0.37 9.59 -7.37
C LEU A 264 -0.22 11.12 -7.35
N TYR A 265 0.37 11.70 -8.39
CA TYR A 265 0.43 13.15 -8.57
C TYR A 265 -0.77 13.64 -9.39
N GLY A 266 -1.31 14.81 -9.04
CA GLY A 266 -2.50 15.38 -9.72
C GLY A 266 -3.85 14.90 -9.17
N HIS A 267 -4.96 15.27 -9.80
CA HIS A 267 -6.32 14.98 -9.33
C HIS A 267 -7.20 14.40 -10.44
N PRO A 268 -8.00 13.38 -10.15
CA PRO A 268 -8.10 12.51 -8.97
C PRO A 268 -7.35 11.18 -9.15
N PRO A 269 -6.12 11.06 -8.68
CA PRO A 269 -5.27 9.89 -8.97
C PRO A 269 -5.80 8.57 -8.37
N LEU A 270 -6.39 8.59 -7.17
CA LEU A 270 -6.94 7.36 -6.55
C LEU A 270 -8.10 6.76 -7.34
N GLY A 271 -8.99 7.57 -7.90
CA GLY A 271 -10.07 7.12 -8.79
C GLY A 271 -9.55 6.46 -10.06
N ASN A 272 -8.51 7.04 -10.65
CA ASN A 272 -7.82 6.50 -11.81
C ASN A 272 -7.14 5.17 -11.49
N MET A 273 -6.41 5.10 -10.39
CA MET A 273 -5.77 3.87 -9.93
C MET A 273 -6.79 2.75 -9.66
N LYS A 274 -7.91 3.06 -9.00
CA LYS A 274 -8.99 2.10 -8.77
C LYS A 274 -9.54 1.53 -10.09
N SER A 275 -9.73 2.38 -11.09
CA SER A 275 -10.18 1.95 -12.42
C SER A 275 -9.16 1.04 -13.10
N ALA A 276 -7.88 1.39 -13.03
CA ALA A 276 -6.79 0.55 -13.52
C ALA A 276 -6.72 -0.79 -12.78
N ALA A 277 -6.90 -0.79 -11.45
CA ALA A 277 -6.89 -2.00 -10.64
C ALA A 277 -8.04 -2.96 -10.96
N VAL A 278 -9.25 -2.45 -11.15
CA VAL A 278 -10.41 -3.25 -11.58
C VAL A 278 -10.16 -3.91 -12.94
N LEU A 279 -9.61 -3.14 -13.87
CA LEU A 279 -9.30 -3.64 -15.22
C LEU A 279 -8.16 -4.67 -15.19
N ALA A 280 -7.08 -4.40 -14.47
CA ALA A 280 -5.94 -5.31 -14.34
C ALA A 280 -6.34 -6.63 -13.65
N ALA A 281 -7.11 -6.58 -12.57
CA ALA A 281 -7.61 -7.74 -11.86
C ALA A 281 -8.44 -8.67 -12.74
N LYS A 282 -9.23 -8.12 -13.67
CA LYS A 282 -10.00 -8.90 -14.67
C LYS A 282 -9.11 -9.84 -15.47
N TYR A 283 -7.85 -9.49 -15.67
CA TYR A 283 -6.87 -10.25 -16.45
C TYR A 283 -5.74 -10.85 -15.59
N GLY A 284 -5.91 -10.88 -14.27
CA GLY A 284 -4.92 -11.44 -13.35
C GLY A 284 -3.60 -10.68 -13.29
N LYS A 285 -3.60 -9.39 -13.65
CA LYS A 285 -2.41 -8.52 -13.61
C LYS A 285 -2.32 -7.78 -12.29
N GLU A 286 -1.08 -7.50 -11.85
CA GLU A 286 -0.82 -6.67 -10.67
C GLU A 286 -0.99 -5.17 -10.98
N VAL A 287 -1.23 -4.38 -9.93
CA VAL A 287 -1.21 -2.91 -10.01
C VAL A 287 -0.27 -2.35 -8.95
N TRP A 288 0.72 -1.58 -9.39
CA TRP A 288 1.68 -0.94 -8.51
C TRP A 288 1.57 0.58 -8.58
N MET A 289 1.47 1.21 -7.43
CA MET A 289 1.73 2.64 -7.26
C MET A 289 3.25 2.80 -7.11
N THR A 290 3.90 3.30 -8.15
CA THR A 290 5.36 3.22 -8.28
C THR A 290 6.09 4.48 -7.86
N GLU A 291 5.35 5.58 -7.63
CA GLU A 291 5.93 6.80 -7.08
C GLU A 291 4.85 7.72 -6.50
N HIS A 292 5.06 8.17 -5.28
CA HIS A 292 4.42 9.34 -4.69
C HIS A 292 5.21 9.82 -3.48
N SER A 293 5.23 11.12 -3.25
CA SER A 293 5.69 11.74 -2.01
C SER A 293 4.59 12.61 -1.42
N VAL A 294 4.22 12.34 -0.19
CA VAL A 294 3.29 13.18 0.56
C VAL A 294 4.09 14.24 1.30
N SER A 295 3.71 15.51 1.13
CA SER A 295 4.35 16.64 1.83
C SER A 295 5.77 16.98 1.40
N ASP A 296 6.14 16.75 0.14
CA ASP A 296 7.44 17.13 -0.44
C ASP A 296 7.65 18.66 -0.53
N GLN A 297 6.56 19.43 -0.57
CA GLN A 297 6.59 20.89 -0.63
C GLN A 297 6.92 21.57 0.72
N ILE A 298 7.05 20.78 1.81
CA ILE A 298 7.33 21.34 3.13
C ILE A 298 8.80 21.75 3.23
N LYS A 299 9.00 23.03 3.53
CA LYS A 299 10.34 23.60 3.78
C LYS A 299 10.56 23.84 5.27
N ASN A 300 11.82 23.77 5.71
CA ASN A 300 12.29 24.15 7.05
C ASN A 300 11.71 23.36 8.23
N ARG A 301 11.07 22.22 8.01
CA ARG A 301 10.63 21.33 9.08
C ARG A 301 10.42 19.90 8.59
N LEU A 302 10.40 18.95 9.52
CA LEU A 302 9.89 17.61 9.25
C LEU A 302 8.35 17.64 9.16
N PRO A 303 7.74 16.71 8.42
CA PRO A 303 6.29 16.54 8.41
C PRO A 303 5.74 16.28 9.82
N ASN A 304 4.63 16.92 10.14
CA ASN A 304 3.94 16.75 11.43
C ASN A 304 3.08 15.47 11.48
N TRP A 305 2.47 15.18 12.63
CA TRP A 305 1.72 13.93 12.81
C TRP A 305 0.46 13.85 11.92
N SER A 306 -0.22 14.96 11.65
CA SER A 306 -1.39 14.92 10.74
C SER A 306 -0.99 14.53 9.32
N GLU A 307 0.16 15.00 8.84
CA GLU A 307 0.73 14.62 7.53
C GLU A 307 1.21 13.15 7.50
N GLN A 308 1.57 12.58 8.66
CA GLN A 308 1.83 11.14 8.77
C GLN A 308 0.53 10.33 8.70
N LEU A 309 -0.57 10.83 9.29
CA LEU A 309 -1.87 10.18 9.19
C LEU A 309 -2.46 10.28 7.77
N GLU A 310 -2.22 11.38 7.05
CA GLU A 310 -2.56 11.50 5.62
C GLU A 310 -1.83 10.42 4.81
N PHE A 311 -0.55 10.21 5.07
CA PHE A 311 0.21 9.13 4.44
C PHE A 311 -0.32 7.73 4.81
N ALA A 312 -0.71 7.51 6.06
CA ALA A 312 -1.33 6.25 6.47
C ALA A 312 -2.66 5.99 5.74
N ARG A 313 -3.46 7.03 5.55
CA ARG A 313 -4.72 6.98 4.81
C ARG A 313 -4.48 6.67 3.33
N GLU A 314 -3.52 7.33 2.69
CA GLU A 314 -3.14 7.05 1.31
C GLU A 314 -2.74 5.59 1.12
N LEU A 315 -1.88 5.04 2.00
CA LEU A 315 -1.51 3.62 1.97
C LEU A 315 -2.75 2.72 2.07
N ASN A 316 -3.65 3.03 3.00
CA ASN A 316 -4.89 2.27 3.20
C ASN A 316 -5.82 2.36 1.98
N GLU A 317 -6.02 3.54 1.44
CA GLU A 317 -6.84 3.79 0.26
C GLU A 317 -6.29 3.10 -1.00
N CYS A 318 -4.95 3.10 -1.19
CA CYS A 318 -4.30 2.34 -2.25
C CYS A 318 -4.61 0.84 -2.14
N MET A 319 -4.47 0.27 -0.95
CA MET A 319 -4.79 -1.14 -0.74
C MET A 319 -6.28 -1.43 -0.97
N LEU A 320 -7.18 -0.55 -0.51
CA LEU A 320 -8.63 -0.69 -0.74
C LEU A 320 -9.00 -0.55 -2.22
N ALA A 321 -8.27 0.25 -2.98
CA ALA A 321 -8.45 0.40 -4.42
C ALA A 321 -7.98 -0.80 -5.24
N GLY A 322 -7.23 -1.74 -4.66
CA GLY A 322 -6.74 -2.95 -5.33
C GLY A 322 -5.25 -2.94 -5.68
N CYS A 323 -4.51 -1.95 -5.22
CA CYS A 323 -3.06 -1.88 -5.39
C CYS A 323 -2.38 -3.09 -4.73
N THR A 324 -1.37 -3.66 -5.40
CA THR A 324 -0.60 -4.80 -4.90
C THR A 324 0.82 -4.43 -4.47
N GLY A 325 1.35 -3.31 -4.98
CA GLY A 325 2.66 -2.78 -4.60
C GLY A 325 2.62 -1.27 -4.44
N TYR A 326 3.28 -0.75 -3.41
CA TYR A 326 3.36 0.69 -3.13
C TYR A 326 4.81 1.11 -2.95
N ILE A 327 5.31 2.06 -3.74
CA ILE A 327 6.68 2.55 -3.74
C ILE A 327 6.72 4.06 -3.48
N TYR A 328 7.36 4.45 -2.37
CA TYR A 328 7.46 5.83 -1.93
C TYR A 328 8.67 6.55 -2.56
N TRP A 329 8.55 7.83 -2.80
CA TRP A 329 9.60 8.72 -3.30
C TRP A 329 10.11 9.64 -2.18
N TYR A 330 11.24 9.40 -1.50
CA TYR A 330 12.38 8.47 -1.64
C TYR A 330 12.63 7.61 -0.38
N MET A 331 13.83 6.95 -0.33
CA MET A 331 14.35 6.33 0.90
C MET A 331 14.77 7.37 1.94
N ARG A 332 15.47 8.41 1.51
CA ARG A 332 16.09 9.41 2.38
C ARG A 332 15.82 10.83 1.89
N ALA A 333 15.02 11.56 2.62
CA ALA A 333 14.74 12.98 2.50
C ALA A 333 14.05 13.44 3.80
N HIS A 334 14.00 14.75 4.08
CA HIS A 334 13.32 15.23 5.29
C HIS A 334 11.82 14.93 5.33
N TRP A 335 11.20 14.62 4.19
CA TRP A 335 9.81 14.16 4.08
C TRP A 335 9.67 12.64 3.85
N ALA A 336 10.78 11.90 3.83
CA ALA A 336 10.82 10.48 3.53
C ALA A 336 11.01 9.61 4.78
N PHE A 337 11.67 8.45 4.62
CA PHE A 337 11.82 7.46 5.69
C PHE A 337 13.05 7.69 6.57
N LEU A 338 14.11 8.22 6.00
CA LEU A 338 15.36 8.48 6.72
C LEU A 338 15.74 9.95 6.59
N GLY A 339 16.23 10.53 7.69
CA GLY A 339 16.72 11.89 7.71
C GLY A 339 17.97 12.09 6.88
N THR A 340 18.14 13.30 6.36
CA THR A 340 19.31 13.72 5.54
C THR A 340 20.49 14.20 6.38
N GLY A 341 20.23 14.70 7.58
CA GLY A 341 21.21 15.35 8.46
C GLY A 341 21.29 16.86 8.30
N GLU A 342 20.50 17.45 7.42
CA GLU A 342 20.42 18.90 7.20
C GLU A 342 19.75 19.57 8.40
N SER A 343 20.46 20.51 9.03
CA SER A 343 20.02 21.14 10.28
C SER A 343 18.80 22.05 10.12
N GLU A 344 18.58 22.59 8.91
CA GLU A 344 17.44 23.46 8.63
C GLU A 344 16.06 22.77 8.81
N TYR A 345 16.02 21.42 8.74
CA TYR A 345 14.80 20.63 8.98
C TYR A 345 14.67 20.15 10.44
N GLY A 346 15.44 20.74 11.36
CA GLY A 346 15.36 20.50 12.78
C GLY A 346 16.28 19.40 13.32
N ALA A 347 16.41 19.35 14.63
CA ALA A 347 17.35 18.47 15.35
C ALA A 347 17.05 16.97 15.17
N ASP A 348 15.81 16.62 14.81
CA ASP A 348 15.40 15.22 14.59
C ASP A 348 15.74 14.71 13.19
N ASN A 349 16.07 15.59 12.24
CA ASN A 349 16.51 15.23 10.88
C ASN A 349 17.97 14.74 10.87
N LYS A 350 18.32 13.78 11.73
CA LYS A 350 19.68 13.21 11.75
C LYS A 350 19.87 12.25 10.58
N LYS A 351 21.06 12.31 9.96
CA LYS A 351 21.40 11.43 8.83
C LYS A 351 21.15 9.97 9.17
N ASN A 352 20.39 9.29 8.31
CA ASN A 352 20.01 7.88 8.43
C ASN A 352 19.18 7.53 9.69
N LYS A 353 18.70 8.50 10.47
CA LYS A 353 17.71 8.24 11.51
C LYS A 353 16.36 7.96 10.87
N ALA A 354 15.70 6.88 11.29
CA ALA A 354 14.33 6.61 10.87
C ALA A 354 13.39 7.72 11.36
N LEU A 355 12.64 8.29 10.44
CA LEU A 355 11.66 9.35 10.68
C LEU A 355 10.27 8.74 10.94
N PRO A 356 9.30 9.48 11.49
CA PRO A 356 7.96 8.98 11.78
C PRO A 356 7.29 8.27 10.59
N ARG A 357 7.50 8.76 9.36
CA ARG A 357 6.95 8.16 8.14
C ARG A 357 7.41 6.72 7.91
N ALA A 358 8.66 6.41 8.25
CA ALA A 358 9.16 5.03 8.18
C ALA A 358 8.36 4.10 9.10
N PHE A 359 7.99 4.56 10.27
CA PHE A 359 7.19 3.77 11.21
C PHE A 359 5.74 3.63 10.76
N VAL A 360 5.15 4.67 10.17
CA VAL A 360 3.83 4.56 9.51
C VAL A 360 3.89 3.50 8.41
N MET A 361 4.89 3.55 7.54
CA MET A 361 5.10 2.52 6.52
C MET A 361 5.25 1.13 7.15
N SER A 362 5.92 0.99 8.30
CA SER A 362 6.17 -0.31 8.91
C SER A 362 4.90 -1.02 9.40
N HIS A 363 3.84 -0.30 9.74
CA HIS A 363 2.53 -0.92 10.01
C HIS A 363 2.03 -1.75 8.83
N PHE A 364 2.28 -1.28 7.60
CA PHE A 364 1.91 -1.96 6.37
C PHE A 364 3.00 -2.94 5.91
N SER A 365 4.21 -2.47 5.71
CA SER A 365 5.28 -3.24 5.05
C SER A 365 5.68 -4.50 5.82
N LYS A 366 5.68 -4.48 7.15
CA LYS A 366 6.02 -5.66 7.95
C LYS A 366 4.88 -6.67 8.04
N HIS A 367 3.66 -6.20 8.08
CA HIS A 367 2.52 -7.05 8.42
C HIS A 367 1.66 -7.39 7.21
N VAL A 368 1.44 -6.44 6.30
CA VAL A 368 0.56 -6.61 5.14
C VAL A 368 1.27 -7.23 3.93
N THR A 369 2.60 -7.08 3.80
CA THR A 369 3.37 -7.73 2.72
C THR A 369 3.12 -9.24 2.68
N GLY A 370 2.73 -9.75 1.52
CA GLY A 370 2.44 -11.17 1.29
C GLY A 370 1.08 -11.64 1.79
N SER A 371 0.26 -10.77 2.37
CA SER A 371 -1.11 -11.07 2.80
C SER A 371 -2.11 -10.97 1.64
N THR A 372 -3.31 -11.48 1.87
CA THR A 372 -4.47 -11.28 0.99
C THR A 372 -5.44 -10.32 1.65
N ARG A 373 -5.88 -9.28 0.94
CA ARG A 373 -6.87 -8.33 1.45
C ARG A 373 -8.24 -8.99 1.56
N LEU A 374 -8.93 -8.73 2.67
CA LEU A 374 -10.29 -9.17 2.94
C LEU A 374 -11.31 -8.04 2.77
N GLU A 375 -12.57 -8.41 2.54
CA GLU A 375 -13.67 -7.46 2.54
C GLU A 375 -13.89 -6.91 3.96
N THR A 376 -13.98 -5.58 4.07
CA THR A 376 -14.34 -4.89 5.31
C THR A 376 -15.53 -3.98 5.08
N LYS A 377 -16.44 -3.95 6.07
CA LYS A 377 -17.54 -2.99 6.13
C LYS A 377 -17.48 -2.27 7.47
N ALA A 378 -17.26 -0.97 7.45
CA ALA A 378 -17.37 -0.15 8.64
C ALA A 378 -18.81 0.36 8.80
N THR A 379 -19.31 0.33 10.03
CA THR A 379 -20.61 0.88 10.43
C THR A 379 -20.39 1.82 11.60
N PHE A 380 -20.91 3.03 11.49
CA PHE A 380 -20.80 4.07 12.49
C PHE A 380 -22.14 4.24 13.21
N THR A 381 -22.14 4.50 14.50
CA THR A 381 -23.35 4.74 15.28
C THR A 381 -23.97 6.12 15.00
N THR A 382 -23.24 7.01 14.35
CA THR A 382 -23.70 8.33 13.85
C THR A 382 -23.22 8.53 12.43
N SER A 383 -23.69 9.57 11.74
CA SER A 383 -23.39 9.87 10.32
C SER A 383 -21.91 9.76 9.97
N THR A 384 -21.63 9.27 8.78
CA THR A 384 -20.31 9.00 8.17
C THR A 384 -19.16 9.86 8.70
N ASN A 385 -18.20 9.22 9.32
CA ASN A 385 -16.99 9.90 9.74
C ASN A 385 -15.86 9.58 8.73
N SER A 386 -15.58 10.54 7.84
CA SER A 386 -14.49 10.45 6.85
C SER A 386 -13.08 10.43 7.49
N GLU A 387 -12.99 10.63 8.81
CA GLU A 387 -11.73 10.63 9.55
C GLU A 387 -11.33 9.24 10.09
N LEU A 388 -12.20 8.23 9.87
CA LEU A 388 -11.96 6.86 10.32
C LEU A 388 -11.90 5.91 9.11
N GLU A 389 -10.76 5.25 8.96
CA GLU A 389 -10.54 4.30 7.87
C GLU A 389 -10.07 2.95 8.38
N THR A 390 -10.43 1.91 7.66
CA THR A 390 -10.13 0.53 8.05
C THR A 390 -9.90 -0.37 6.84
N SER A 391 -9.02 -1.35 7.01
CA SER A 391 -8.85 -2.47 6.08
C SER A 391 -8.47 -3.74 6.83
N ALA A 392 -8.64 -4.90 6.20
CA ALA A 392 -8.27 -6.17 6.81
C ALA A 392 -7.58 -7.10 5.82
N TYR A 393 -6.71 -7.96 6.36
CA TYR A 393 -5.88 -8.87 5.59
C TYR A 393 -5.72 -10.20 6.31
N ILE A 394 -5.49 -11.27 5.55
CA ILE A 394 -5.15 -12.58 6.07
C ILE A 394 -3.77 -13.01 5.57
N LYS A 395 -2.94 -13.55 6.47
CA LYS A 395 -1.61 -14.08 6.17
C LYS A 395 -1.32 -15.28 7.05
N GLY A 396 -1.38 -16.46 6.46
CA GLY A 396 -1.26 -17.71 7.23
C GLY A 396 -2.37 -17.82 8.27
N ASP A 397 -1.98 -17.94 9.53
CA ASP A 397 -2.86 -18.00 10.70
C ASP A 397 -3.18 -16.63 11.32
N SER A 398 -2.79 -15.56 10.66
CA SER A 398 -2.95 -14.21 11.20
C SER A 398 -3.99 -13.41 10.44
N LEU A 399 -4.96 -12.85 11.17
CA LEU A 399 -5.88 -11.82 10.69
C LEU A 399 -5.35 -10.46 11.12
N ILE A 400 -5.14 -9.57 10.16
CA ILE A 400 -4.58 -8.23 10.38
C ILE A 400 -5.67 -7.20 10.10
N VAL A 401 -5.94 -6.32 11.05
CA VAL A 401 -6.90 -5.23 10.90
C VAL A 401 -6.19 -3.90 11.10
N MET A 402 -6.26 -3.05 10.09
CA MET A 402 -5.77 -1.68 10.13
C MET A 402 -6.91 -0.75 10.53
N ALA A 403 -6.66 0.17 11.45
CA ALA A 403 -7.64 1.18 11.84
C ALA A 403 -6.94 2.54 12.04
N ILE A 404 -7.34 3.52 11.24
CA ILE A 404 -6.80 4.88 11.24
C ILE A 404 -7.85 5.82 11.82
N ASN A 405 -7.48 6.56 12.87
CA ASN A 405 -8.32 7.59 13.46
C ASN A 405 -7.63 8.95 13.31
N SER A 406 -8.05 9.72 12.32
CA SER A 406 -7.57 11.10 12.12
C SER A 406 -8.37 12.13 12.92
N SER A 407 -9.42 11.71 13.64
CA SER A 407 -10.25 12.60 14.46
C SER A 407 -9.56 12.98 15.78
N LYS A 408 -10.07 14.02 16.41
CA LYS A 408 -9.59 14.50 17.71
C LYS A 408 -10.24 13.78 18.92
N THR A 409 -11.03 12.73 18.65
CA THR A 409 -11.77 11.97 19.67
C THR A 409 -11.32 10.53 19.74
N ASN A 410 -11.31 9.97 20.95
CA ASN A 410 -11.15 8.53 21.14
C ASN A 410 -12.43 7.81 20.71
N HIS A 411 -12.29 6.66 20.11
CA HIS A 411 -13.41 5.82 19.72
C HIS A 411 -13.27 4.42 20.28
N GLU A 412 -14.39 3.76 20.50
CA GLU A 412 -14.44 2.33 20.72
C GLU A 412 -14.54 1.64 19.36
N LEU A 413 -13.70 0.64 19.15
CA LEU A 413 -13.65 -0.15 17.94
C LEU A 413 -14.13 -1.56 18.23
N ARG A 414 -15.22 -1.99 17.61
CA ARG A 414 -15.71 -3.36 17.63
C ARG A 414 -15.36 -4.06 16.34
N ILE A 415 -14.60 -5.15 16.41
CA ILE A 415 -14.13 -5.92 15.25
C ILE A 415 -14.86 -7.26 15.22
N LYS A 416 -15.75 -7.42 14.25
CA LYS A 416 -16.41 -8.69 13.97
C LYS A 416 -15.64 -9.43 12.88
N MET A 417 -15.23 -10.65 13.18
CA MET A 417 -14.31 -11.45 12.37
C MET A 417 -14.99 -12.73 11.87
N PRO A 418 -14.60 -13.25 10.68
CA PRO A 418 -15.11 -14.52 10.19
C PRO A 418 -14.50 -15.73 10.92
N TYR A 419 -13.46 -15.53 11.72
CA TYR A 419 -12.73 -16.56 12.44
C TYR A 419 -12.72 -16.27 13.94
N ASN A 420 -12.69 -17.33 14.74
CA ASN A 420 -12.35 -17.20 16.16
C ASN A 420 -10.84 -16.94 16.31
N VAL A 421 -10.49 -16.10 17.25
CA VAL A 421 -9.11 -15.70 17.56
C VAL A 421 -8.81 -15.93 19.03
N LYS A 422 -7.56 -16.32 19.35
CA LYS A 422 -7.15 -16.73 20.72
C LYS A 422 -6.11 -15.80 21.35
N SER A 423 -5.48 -14.96 20.56
CA SER A 423 -4.50 -13.98 21.05
C SER A 423 -4.19 -12.97 19.95
N GLY A 424 -3.38 -11.98 20.26
CA GLY A 424 -2.92 -11.05 19.25
C GLY A 424 -1.91 -10.03 19.76
N THR A 425 -1.62 -9.09 18.88
CA THR A 425 -0.77 -7.94 19.17
C THR A 425 -1.42 -6.69 18.62
N HIS A 426 -1.53 -5.66 19.44
CA HIS A 426 -1.91 -4.32 19.02
C HIS A 426 -0.66 -3.46 18.83
N LEU A 427 -0.46 -2.95 17.64
CA LEU A 427 0.56 -1.95 17.32
C LEU A 427 -0.11 -0.58 17.22
N ILE A 428 0.44 0.41 17.89
CA ILE A 428 -0.11 1.76 17.90
C ILE A 428 0.96 2.81 17.65
N SER A 429 0.59 3.84 16.87
CA SER A 429 1.36 5.07 16.69
C SER A 429 0.47 6.28 16.90
N THR A 430 0.92 7.26 17.72
CA THR A 430 0.09 8.40 18.16
C THR A 430 0.76 9.77 18.05
N GLY A 431 1.87 9.91 17.39
CA GLY A 431 2.56 11.19 17.23
C GLY A 431 3.98 11.06 16.72
N ASN A 432 4.67 12.17 16.54
CA ASN A 432 6.02 12.22 15.96
C ASN A 432 7.13 11.70 16.90
N GLU A 433 6.86 11.56 18.18
CA GLU A 433 7.85 11.06 19.13
C GLU A 433 8.12 9.58 18.90
N THR A 434 9.38 9.21 18.76
CA THR A 434 9.77 7.80 18.49
C THR A 434 9.22 6.83 19.52
N ALA A 435 9.10 7.27 20.80
CA ALA A 435 8.54 6.46 21.87
C ALA A 435 7.05 6.15 21.70
N LYS A 436 6.35 6.87 20.83
CA LYS A 436 4.92 6.70 20.54
C LYS A 436 4.67 6.00 19.20
N LEU A 437 5.72 5.50 18.55
CA LEU A 437 5.64 4.88 17.23
C LEU A 437 5.77 3.36 17.34
N CYS A 438 4.85 2.66 16.70
CA CYS A 438 4.80 1.19 16.67
C CYS A 438 4.93 0.55 18.06
N GLN A 439 4.30 1.13 19.06
CA GLN A 439 4.24 0.51 20.39
C GLN A 439 3.48 -0.82 20.28
N SER A 440 4.11 -1.89 20.75
CA SER A 440 3.56 -3.25 20.67
C SER A 440 2.96 -3.65 22.00
N GLN A 441 1.71 -4.05 22.00
CA GLN A 441 0.96 -4.50 23.17
C GLN A 441 0.36 -5.89 22.86
N PRO A 442 1.02 -6.97 23.28
CA PRO A 442 0.45 -8.30 23.14
C PRO A 442 -0.77 -8.48 24.07
N PHE A 443 -1.73 -9.26 23.62
CA PHE A 443 -2.90 -9.63 24.42
C PHE A 443 -3.27 -11.09 24.23
N THR A 444 -3.87 -11.68 25.26
CA THR A 444 -4.43 -13.02 25.25
C THR A 444 -5.94 -12.94 25.36
N ILE A 445 -6.63 -13.94 24.87
CA ILE A 445 -8.08 -14.09 24.91
C ILE A 445 -8.34 -15.40 25.66
N GLU A 446 -9.07 -15.36 26.77
CA GLU A 446 -9.31 -16.51 27.64
C GLU A 446 -10.08 -17.62 26.89
N GLU A 447 -11.14 -17.21 26.18
CA GLU A 447 -11.92 -18.12 25.32
C GLU A 447 -11.92 -17.59 23.90
N PRO A 448 -11.69 -18.42 22.87
CA PRO A 448 -11.67 -17.98 21.47
C PRO A 448 -12.95 -17.24 21.09
N LEU A 449 -12.82 -16.06 20.48
CA LEU A 449 -13.94 -15.21 20.09
C LEU A 449 -13.74 -14.62 18.70
N ASN A 450 -14.84 -14.21 18.07
CA ASN A 450 -14.89 -13.56 16.78
C ASN A 450 -15.49 -12.13 16.82
N ASP A 451 -15.64 -11.56 18.00
CA ASP A 451 -16.18 -10.22 18.23
C ASP A 451 -15.33 -9.53 19.31
N TYR A 452 -14.35 -8.75 18.89
CA TYR A 452 -13.36 -8.13 19.77
C TYR A 452 -13.58 -6.62 19.88
N THR A 453 -13.53 -6.10 21.09
CA THR A 453 -13.64 -4.67 21.38
C THR A 453 -12.28 -4.09 21.79
N ALA A 454 -11.90 -2.99 21.17
CA ALA A 454 -10.65 -2.28 21.43
C ALA A 454 -10.87 -0.78 21.55
N SER A 455 -9.91 -0.08 22.17
CA SER A 455 -9.86 1.39 22.13
C SER A 455 -9.06 1.85 20.91
N MET A 456 -9.57 2.86 20.22
CA MET A 456 -8.91 3.53 19.11
C MET A 456 -8.70 5.01 19.48
N PRO A 457 -7.52 5.37 20.00
CA PRO A 457 -7.23 6.75 20.43
C PRO A 457 -7.37 7.77 19.31
N ALA A 458 -7.62 9.02 19.68
CA ALA A 458 -7.58 10.16 18.78
C ALA A 458 -6.23 10.27 18.07
N ASN A 459 -6.23 10.72 16.81
CA ASN A 459 -5.02 10.93 16.02
C ASN A 459 -4.06 9.72 16.10
N SER A 460 -4.55 8.52 15.76
CA SER A 460 -3.78 7.29 15.86
C SER A 460 -3.83 6.41 14.63
N LEU A 461 -2.75 5.67 14.40
CA LEU A 461 -2.67 4.54 13.48
C LEU A 461 -2.57 3.27 14.31
N ASN A 462 -3.47 2.33 14.08
CA ASN A 462 -3.59 1.08 14.84
C ASN A 462 -3.51 -0.12 13.88
N THR A 463 -2.78 -1.15 14.29
CA THR A 463 -2.74 -2.45 13.62
C THR A 463 -3.01 -3.54 14.65
N TYR A 464 -4.11 -4.24 14.50
CA TYR A 464 -4.44 -5.41 15.29
C TYR A 464 -4.05 -6.66 14.52
N ILE A 465 -3.19 -7.47 15.08
CA ILE A 465 -2.74 -8.74 14.50
C ILE A 465 -3.29 -9.84 15.39
N PHE A 466 -4.32 -10.51 14.96
CA PHE A 466 -4.96 -11.61 15.68
C PHE A 466 -4.39 -12.94 15.21
N ILE A 467 -4.24 -13.88 16.13
CA ILE A 467 -3.92 -15.28 15.81
C ILE A 467 -5.21 -16.08 15.78
N ILE A 468 -5.50 -16.62 14.62
CA ILE A 468 -6.70 -17.43 14.37
C ILE A 468 -6.60 -18.74 15.15
N ASP A 469 -7.67 -19.09 15.84
CA ASP A 469 -7.82 -20.40 16.44
C ASP A 469 -8.33 -21.40 15.40
N GLN A 470 -7.44 -22.22 14.88
CA GLN A 470 -7.73 -23.15 13.78
C GLN A 470 -8.77 -24.20 14.19
N GLU A 471 -8.74 -24.67 15.43
CA GLU A 471 -9.64 -25.72 15.91
C GLU A 471 -11.08 -25.23 15.98
N SER A 472 -11.31 -24.10 16.64
CA SER A 472 -12.67 -23.55 16.76
C SER A 472 -13.18 -22.91 15.46
N SER A 473 -12.27 -22.44 14.59
CA SER A 473 -12.66 -21.89 13.29
C SER A 473 -13.08 -22.96 12.30
N ALA A 474 -12.47 -24.15 12.33
CA ALA A 474 -12.88 -25.30 11.52
C ALA A 474 -14.31 -25.76 11.87
N ILE A 475 -14.69 -25.70 13.15
CA ILE A 475 -16.06 -26.03 13.60
C ILE A 475 -17.06 -25.01 13.04
N ASN A 476 -16.69 -23.71 13.02
CA ASN A 476 -17.56 -22.67 12.45
C ASN A 476 -17.73 -22.81 10.92
N GLU A 477 -16.69 -23.21 10.20
CA GLU A 477 -16.81 -23.50 8.75
C GLU A 477 -17.76 -24.64 8.48
N LEU A 478 -17.68 -25.72 9.26
CA LEU A 478 -18.59 -26.85 9.16
C LEU A 478 -20.05 -26.45 9.48
N GLN A 479 -20.25 -25.50 10.40
CA GLN A 479 -21.56 -24.95 10.72
C GLN A 479 -22.11 -23.97 9.69
N GLN A 480 -21.23 -23.18 9.03
CA GLN A 480 -21.63 -22.20 8.00
C GLN A 480 -21.85 -22.83 6.63
N THR A 481 -21.18 -23.93 6.31
CA THR A 481 -21.38 -24.68 5.05
C THR A 481 -22.56 -25.63 5.11
N ALA A 482 -23.05 -25.93 6.30
CA ALA A 482 -24.29 -26.69 6.44
C ALA A 482 -25.47 -25.80 6.03
N ASP A 483 -26.02 -26.03 4.85
CA ASP A 483 -27.30 -25.46 4.46
C ASP A 483 -28.30 -25.73 5.59
N PRO A 484 -28.87 -24.68 6.25
CA PRO A 484 -29.85 -24.89 7.32
C PRO A 484 -31.06 -25.75 6.86
N LEU A 485 -31.27 -25.85 5.55
CA LEU A 485 -32.27 -26.65 4.90
C LEU A 485 -31.73 -28.00 4.42
N ALA A 486 -30.42 -28.26 4.54
CA ALA A 486 -29.83 -29.53 4.16
C ALA A 486 -30.48 -30.67 4.98
N LYS A 487 -31.02 -31.64 4.27
CA LYS A 487 -31.74 -32.77 4.84
C LYS A 487 -30.86 -34.00 4.73
N THR A 488 -30.74 -34.70 5.84
CA THR A 488 -30.12 -36.02 5.91
C THR A 488 -31.17 -37.02 6.29
N TYR A 489 -31.21 -38.16 5.63
CA TYR A 489 -32.23 -39.16 5.83
C TYR A 489 -31.63 -40.42 6.45
N PHE A 490 -32.37 -41.00 7.37
CA PHE A 490 -32.00 -42.24 8.05
C PHE A 490 -33.17 -43.26 7.96
N ASP A 491 -32.84 -44.52 7.96
CA ASP A 491 -33.86 -45.56 8.17
C ASP A 491 -34.37 -45.55 9.62
N LEU A 492 -35.40 -46.39 9.89
CA LEU A 492 -35.96 -46.45 11.23
C LEU A 492 -35.02 -47.07 12.28
N GLN A 493 -33.91 -47.65 11.87
CA GLN A 493 -32.83 -48.16 12.69
C GLN A 493 -31.69 -47.13 12.88
N GLY A 494 -31.82 -45.93 12.33
CA GLY A 494 -30.83 -44.85 12.45
C GLY A 494 -29.63 -44.93 11.51
N ARG A 495 -29.67 -45.77 10.46
CA ARG A 495 -28.63 -45.88 9.45
C ARG A 495 -28.85 -44.83 8.37
N LEU A 496 -27.76 -44.17 7.94
CA LEU A 496 -27.77 -43.13 6.90
C LEU A 496 -28.25 -43.72 5.55
N LEU A 497 -29.18 -43.04 4.93
CA LEU A 497 -29.70 -43.38 3.60
C LEU A 497 -29.10 -42.42 2.55
N THR A 498 -28.43 -42.97 1.56
CA THR A 498 -27.92 -42.22 0.40
C THR A 498 -28.97 -42.01 -0.68
N ASN A 499 -29.97 -42.92 -0.74
CA ASN A 499 -31.14 -42.84 -1.61
C ASN A 499 -32.39 -43.07 -0.76
N PRO A 500 -32.96 -42.03 -0.16
CA PRO A 500 -34.10 -42.16 0.72
C PRO A 500 -35.39 -42.46 -0.08
N HIS A 501 -36.08 -43.54 0.28
CA HIS A 501 -37.41 -43.89 -0.23
C HIS A 501 -38.22 -44.57 0.88
N GLY A 502 -39.54 -44.52 0.79
CA GLY A 502 -40.42 -45.05 1.80
C GLY A 502 -40.39 -44.22 3.10
N LEU A 503 -40.63 -44.90 4.23
CA LEU A 503 -40.70 -44.25 5.54
C LEU A 503 -39.28 -44.04 6.11
N CYS A 504 -38.88 -42.77 6.22
CA CYS A 504 -37.55 -42.34 6.67
C CYS A 504 -37.62 -41.36 7.84
N ILE A 505 -36.50 -41.16 8.52
CA ILE A 505 -36.29 -40.07 9.47
C ILE A 505 -35.51 -38.95 8.75
N GLU A 506 -36.18 -37.83 8.50
CA GLU A 506 -35.53 -36.59 8.03
C GLU A 506 -34.89 -35.86 9.23
N LYS A 507 -33.61 -35.58 9.14
CA LYS A 507 -32.88 -34.74 10.09
C LYS A 507 -32.34 -33.52 9.34
N ARG A 508 -32.59 -32.29 9.83
CA ARG A 508 -32.06 -31.05 9.31
C ARG A 508 -30.80 -30.65 10.05
N ALA A 509 -30.01 -29.77 9.41
CA ALA A 509 -28.80 -29.20 10.01
C ALA A 509 -29.08 -28.39 11.30
N ASP A 510 -30.30 -27.81 11.44
CA ASP A 510 -30.75 -27.10 12.63
C ASP A 510 -31.14 -28.03 13.81
N GLY A 511 -30.96 -29.34 13.65
CA GLY A 511 -31.28 -30.36 14.65
C GLY A 511 -32.72 -30.86 14.62
N PHE A 512 -33.59 -30.27 13.80
CA PHE A 512 -34.98 -30.72 13.66
C PHE A 512 -35.03 -32.11 13.06
N THR A 513 -35.84 -32.98 13.65
CA THR A 513 -36.03 -34.37 13.20
C THR A 513 -37.53 -34.71 13.07
N ARG A 514 -37.91 -35.38 11.97
CA ARG A 514 -39.28 -35.87 11.77
C ARG A 514 -39.32 -37.16 10.95
N LYS A 515 -40.39 -37.93 11.09
CA LYS A 515 -40.68 -39.04 10.17
C LYS A 515 -41.28 -38.47 8.89
N VAL A 516 -40.78 -38.89 7.75
CA VAL A 516 -41.29 -38.53 6.42
C VAL A 516 -41.43 -39.76 5.56
N TYR A 517 -42.39 -39.75 4.65
CA TYR A 517 -42.52 -40.76 3.59
C TYR A 517 -42.09 -40.11 2.28
N ILE A 518 -41.14 -40.75 1.59
CA ILE A 518 -40.60 -40.25 0.31
C ILE A 518 -41.09 -41.21 -0.76
N GLU A 519 -41.85 -40.67 -1.70
CA GLU A 519 -42.33 -41.39 -2.88
C GLU A 519 -41.17 -41.52 -3.89
N ASP A 520 -41.19 -42.60 -4.69
CA ASP A 520 -40.16 -42.90 -5.69
C ASP A 520 -40.12 -41.85 -6.83
#